data_6182b662b99601857d9cc361451ea127
#
_entry.id   6182b662b99601857d9cc361451ea127
#
_cell.length_a   1.000
_cell.length_b   1.000
_cell.length_c   1.000
_cell.angle_alpha   90.00
_cell.angle_beta   90.00
_cell.angle_gamma   90.00
#
_symmetry.space_group_name_H-M   'P 1'
#
loop_
_entity.id
_entity.type
_entity.pdbx_description
1 polymer ?
#
loop_
_entity_poly.entity_id
_entity_poly.type
_entity_poly.pdbx_seq_one_letter_code
_entity_poly.pdbx_strand_id
1 'polypeptide(L)'
;AGKKATVSGTPVLSDIAGVGKALDQAKAPRADRRLILPPTTLYKYNTLDNFAKQCYKGDSTALKESEIGKVYTCETFMSQNCPENQNDTPGTVTSYKVTGTKDATEFTVSDGKTATATIKKGDQLIVGGYLYTVTEDVTLASGGGTVKVDQNIPETVTSVDAFIVNKAHALGFHRNGLALVTRNLELPMGNKNAYIASADGLGVRVVFSYDSDHKQDKISFDMIYGIKELNTDLLVDFA
;
A
#
# COMPACT_ATOMS: atom_id res chain seq x y z
N ALA A 1 9.52 -12.37 2.49
CA ALA A 1 9.35 -11.98 1.08
C ALA A 1 8.45 -13.02 0.40
N GLY A 2 7.24 -12.62 0.03
CA GLY A 2 6.29 -13.45 -0.71
C GLY A 2 6.81 -13.80 -2.12
N LYS A 3 6.06 -14.61 -2.83
CA LYS A 3 6.35 -14.91 -4.23
C LYS A 3 6.16 -13.65 -5.07
N LYS A 4 6.90 -13.56 -6.18
CA LYS A 4 6.81 -12.42 -7.10
C LYS A 4 6.23 -12.89 -8.44
N ALA A 5 5.31 -12.10 -8.98
CA ALA A 5 4.86 -12.18 -10.36
C ALA A 5 5.13 -10.82 -11.03
N THR A 6 5.55 -10.82 -12.28
CA THR A 6 5.98 -9.61 -12.98
C THR A 6 4.87 -9.11 -13.89
N VAL A 7 4.64 -7.80 -13.91
CA VAL A 7 3.82 -7.13 -14.93
C VAL A 7 4.71 -6.80 -16.11
N SER A 8 4.29 -7.19 -17.31
CA SER A 8 4.96 -6.77 -18.53
C SER A 8 4.78 -5.27 -18.76
N GLY A 9 5.74 -4.61 -19.41
CA GLY A 9 5.63 -3.18 -19.75
C GLY A 9 4.34 -2.84 -20.53
N THR A 10 3.94 -3.72 -21.44
CA THR A 10 2.59 -3.75 -22.02
C THR A 10 1.81 -4.87 -21.30
N PRO A 11 0.72 -4.55 -20.60
CA PRO A 11 -0.03 -5.54 -19.81
C PRO A 11 -0.63 -6.61 -20.76
N VAL A 12 -0.46 -7.85 -20.35
CA VAL A 12 -1.02 -9.01 -21.07
C VAL A 12 -1.75 -9.92 -20.08
N LEU A 13 -2.72 -10.67 -20.59
CA LEU A 13 -3.53 -11.56 -19.74
C LEU A 13 -2.70 -12.62 -19.00
N SER A 14 -1.57 -13.02 -19.58
CA SER A 14 -0.62 -13.97 -18.98
C SER A 14 0.02 -13.46 -17.67
N ASP A 15 0.06 -12.14 -17.45
CA ASP A 15 0.61 -11.56 -16.22
C ASP A 15 -0.30 -11.92 -15.03
N ILE A 16 -1.62 -11.74 -15.19
CA ILE A 16 -2.60 -12.17 -14.17
C ILE A 16 -2.57 -13.69 -13.98
N ALA A 17 -2.41 -14.45 -15.05
CA ALA A 17 -2.23 -15.89 -14.95
C ALA A 17 -0.97 -16.28 -14.15
N GLY A 18 0.07 -15.45 -14.19
CA GLY A 18 1.29 -15.60 -13.40
C GLY A 18 1.02 -15.59 -11.89
N VAL A 19 0.12 -14.74 -11.42
CA VAL A 19 -0.32 -14.70 -10.02
C VAL A 19 -1.03 -16.01 -9.64
N GLY A 20 -1.97 -16.47 -10.46
CA GLY A 20 -2.65 -17.74 -10.27
C GLY A 20 -1.69 -18.93 -10.22
N LYS A 21 -0.72 -18.96 -11.15
CA LYS A 21 0.36 -19.97 -11.19
C LYS A 21 1.19 -19.96 -9.90
N ALA A 22 1.61 -18.78 -9.42
CA ALA A 22 2.40 -18.66 -8.21
C ALA A 22 1.66 -19.20 -6.97
N LEU A 23 0.36 -18.90 -6.85
CA LEU A 23 -0.50 -19.44 -5.80
C LEU A 23 -0.74 -20.95 -5.92
N ASP A 24 -0.90 -21.49 -7.15
CA ASP A 24 -1.04 -22.92 -7.37
C ASP A 24 0.25 -23.68 -7.01
N GLN A 25 1.42 -23.11 -7.36
CA GLN A 25 2.74 -23.67 -6.96
C GLN A 25 2.94 -23.64 -5.43
N ALA A 26 2.35 -22.69 -4.74
CA ALA A 26 2.32 -22.61 -3.28
C ALA A 26 1.31 -23.57 -2.65
N LYS A 27 0.58 -24.37 -3.45
CA LYS A 27 -0.50 -25.25 -2.99
C LYS A 27 -1.62 -24.51 -2.27
N ALA A 28 -1.84 -23.22 -2.59
CA ALA A 28 -2.94 -22.44 -2.05
C ALA A 28 -4.28 -22.99 -2.56
N PRO A 29 -5.32 -23.08 -1.72
CA PRO A 29 -6.67 -23.42 -2.19
C PRO A 29 -7.11 -22.44 -3.30
N ARG A 30 -7.96 -22.90 -4.23
CA ARG A 30 -8.46 -22.08 -5.33
C ARG A 30 -9.63 -21.18 -4.94
N ALA A 31 -10.26 -21.45 -3.80
CA ALA A 31 -11.27 -20.57 -3.22
C ALA A 31 -10.61 -19.36 -2.55
N ASP A 32 -11.35 -18.27 -2.37
CA ASP A 32 -10.97 -17.09 -1.60
C ASP A 32 -9.62 -16.45 -2.00
N ARG A 33 -9.26 -16.53 -3.28
CA ARG A 33 -8.11 -15.81 -3.84
C ARG A 33 -8.53 -14.43 -4.30
N ARG A 34 -7.76 -13.44 -3.92
CA ARG A 34 -8.02 -12.05 -4.25
C ARG A 34 -6.80 -11.41 -4.89
N LEU A 35 -7.04 -10.50 -5.82
CA LEU A 35 -6.03 -9.68 -6.48
C LEU A 35 -6.44 -8.23 -6.33
N ILE A 36 -5.65 -7.46 -5.60
CA ILE A 36 -5.86 -6.02 -5.43
C ILE A 36 -4.95 -5.28 -6.39
N LEU A 37 -5.52 -4.47 -7.25
CA LEU A 37 -4.81 -3.73 -8.29
C LEU A 37 -4.85 -2.23 -8.00
N PRO A 38 -3.75 -1.50 -8.23
CA PRO A 38 -3.77 -0.04 -8.27
C PRO A 38 -4.55 0.45 -9.51
N PRO A 39 -5.05 1.71 -9.48
CA PRO A 39 -5.86 2.28 -10.55
C PRO A 39 -5.21 2.17 -11.93
N THR A 40 -3.95 2.60 -12.08
CA THR A 40 -3.23 2.58 -13.35
C THR A 40 -3.16 1.18 -13.96
N THR A 41 -2.86 0.17 -13.13
CA THR A 41 -2.77 -1.22 -13.60
C THR A 41 -4.15 -1.75 -13.98
N LEU A 42 -5.19 -1.46 -13.20
CA LEU A 42 -6.55 -1.88 -13.51
C LEU A 42 -7.02 -1.33 -14.86
N TYR A 43 -6.85 -0.01 -15.09
CA TYR A 43 -7.26 0.62 -16.34
C TYR A 43 -6.46 0.10 -17.55
N LYS A 44 -5.17 -0.19 -17.40
CA LYS A 44 -4.38 -0.84 -18.44
C LYS A 44 -4.94 -2.22 -18.82
N TYR A 45 -5.37 -3.02 -17.86
CA TYR A 45 -6.00 -4.31 -18.14
C TYR A 45 -7.37 -4.16 -18.77
N ASN A 46 -8.16 -3.16 -18.36
CA ASN A 46 -9.48 -2.91 -18.95
C ASN A 46 -9.43 -2.54 -20.44
N THR A 47 -8.30 -2.04 -20.93
CA THR A 47 -8.11 -1.75 -22.37
C THR A 47 -7.84 -3.01 -23.20
N LEU A 48 -7.58 -4.15 -22.58
CA LEU A 48 -7.38 -5.40 -23.31
C LEU A 48 -8.69 -5.89 -23.92
N ASP A 49 -8.62 -6.34 -25.16
CA ASP A 49 -9.77 -6.86 -25.91
C ASP A 49 -10.57 -7.93 -25.16
N ASN A 50 -9.86 -8.76 -24.37
CA ASN A 50 -10.47 -9.83 -23.58
C ASN A 50 -11.43 -9.32 -22.50
N PHE A 51 -11.27 -8.10 -22.03
CA PHE A 51 -12.13 -7.47 -21.03
C PHE A 51 -13.02 -6.39 -21.63
N ALA A 52 -12.51 -5.63 -22.60
CA ALA A 52 -13.23 -4.54 -23.23
C ALA A 52 -14.36 -5.03 -24.15
N LYS A 53 -14.18 -6.16 -24.85
CA LYS A 53 -15.16 -6.68 -25.78
C LYS A 53 -16.14 -7.63 -25.08
N GLN A 54 -17.42 -7.30 -25.13
CA GLN A 54 -18.50 -8.12 -24.56
C GLN A 54 -18.52 -9.55 -25.11
N CYS A 55 -18.14 -9.75 -26.37
CA CYS A 55 -18.11 -11.07 -26.99
C CYS A 55 -17.10 -12.04 -26.36
N TYR A 56 -16.04 -11.53 -25.73
CA TYR A 56 -15.06 -12.36 -25.05
C TYR A 56 -15.37 -12.55 -23.55
N LYS A 57 -15.90 -11.52 -22.88
CA LYS A 57 -16.23 -11.58 -21.45
C LYS A 57 -17.64 -12.15 -21.19
N GLY A 58 -18.54 -12.02 -22.13
CA GLY A 58 -19.96 -12.41 -21.99
C GLY A 58 -20.83 -11.34 -21.32
N ASP A 59 -20.25 -10.22 -20.91
CA ASP A 59 -20.92 -9.16 -20.17
C ASP A 59 -20.22 -7.80 -20.44
N SER A 60 -20.91 -6.69 -20.18
CA SER A 60 -20.43 -5.32 -20.41
C SER A 60 -19.96 -4.58 -19.16
N THR A 61 -19.82 -5.24 -18.01
CA THR A 61 -19.46 -4.61 -16.73
C THR A 61 -18.07 -3.97 -16.75
N ALA A 62 -17.09 -4.59 -17.39
CA ALA A 62 -15.75 -3.99 -17.52
C ALA A 62 -15.78 -2.64 -18.24
N LEU A 63 -16.60 -2.51 -19.28
CA LEU A 63 -16.69 -1.27 -20.06
C LEU A 63 -17.49 -0.18 -19.33
N LYS A 64 -18.52 -0.57 -18.57
CA LYS A 64 -19.41 0.39 -17.88
C LYS A 64 -18.91 0.77 -16.49
N GLU A 65 -18.37 -0.19 -15.74
CA GLU A 65 -18.07 -0.06 -14.32
C GLU A 65 -16.57 -0.24 -14.00
N SER A 66 -15.74 -0.47 -15.04
CA SER A 66 -14.30 -0.78 -14.90
C SER A 66 -14.02 -2.02 -14.05
N GLU A 67 -14.99 -2.91 -13.90
CA GLU A 67 -14.88 -4.13 -13.11
C GLU A 67 -14.41 -5.29 -13.98
N ILE A 68 -13.23 -5.84 -13.68
CA ILE A 68 -12.68 -7.02 -14.38
C ILE A 68 -13.41 -8.29 -13.93
N GLY A 69 -13.80 -8.37 -12.65
CA GLY A 69 -14.43 -9.53 -12.06
C GLY A 69 -13.43 -10.64 -11.69
N LYS A 70 -13.87 -11.90 -11.78
CA LYS A 70 -13.03 -13.05 -11.41
C LYS A 70 -12.23 -13.54 -12.62
N VAL A 71 -10.91 -13.50 -12.51
CA VAL A 71 -9.97 -13.94 -13.56
C VAL A 71 -8.99 -14.96 -12.97
N TYR A 72 -8.79 -16.10 -13.64
CA TYR A 72 -7.87 -17.18 -13.24
C TYR A 72 -7.94 -17.55 -11.75
N THR A 73 -9.17 -17.72 -11.24
CA THR A 73 -9.47 -18.04 -9.83
C THR A 73 -9.34 -16.89 -8.83
N CYS A 74 -8.78 -15.76 -9.21
CA CYS A 74 -8.64 -14.58 -8.35
C CYS A 74 -9.79 -13.60 -8.59
N GLU A 75 -10.44 -13.13 -7.53
CA GLU A 75 -11.35 -11.98 -7.59
C GLU A 75 -10.53 -10.70 -7.61
N THR A 76 -10.80 -9.81 -8.56
CA THR A 76 -10.05 -8.57 -8.72
C THR A 76 -10.77 -7.42 -8.05
N PHE A 77 -10.00 -6.64 -7.30
CA PHE A 77 -10.45 -5.42 -6.62
C PHE A 77 -9.51 -4.27 -6.97
N MET A 78 -10.04 -3.07 -6.96
CA MET A 78 -9.25 -1.84 -7.10
C MET A 78 -9.03 -1.22 -5.73
N SER A 79 -7.80 -0.75 -5.47
CA SER A 79 -7.50 0.03 -4.28
C SER A 79 -6.52 1.15 -4.62
N GLN A 80 -6.87 2.37 -4.23
CA GLN A 80 -5.99 3.54 -4.33
C GLN A 80 -4.86 3.52 -3.28
N ASN A 81 -4.96 2.63 -2.27
CA ASN A 81 -3.94 2.47 -1.24
C ASN A 81 -2.78 1.55 -1.68
N CYS A 82 -2.87 0.94 -2.87
CA CYS A 82 -1.74 0.20 -3.43
C CYS A 82 -0.62 1.18 -3.78
N PRO A 83 0.64 0.88 -3.42
CA PRO A 83 1.78 1.73 -3.77
C PRO A 83 1.89 1.88 -5.29
N GLU A 84 1.78 3.11 -5.75
CA GLU A 84 1.84 3.46 -7.16
C GLU A 84 2.49 4.83 -7.30
N ASN A 85 3.58 4.93 -8.06
CA ASN A 85 4.17 6.22 -8.35
C ASN A 85 3.29 6.96 -9.36
N GLN A 86 2.76 8.10 -8.94
CA GLN A 86 1.91 8.96 -9.78
C GLN A 86 2.72 9.99 -10.58
N ASN A 87 4.04 9.94 -10.48
CA ASN A 87 4.93 10.85 -11.20
C ASN A 87 5.21 10.32 -12.61
N ASP A 88 4.91 11.11 -13.63
CA ASP A 88 5.17 10.77 -15.05
C ASP A 88 6.66 10.64 -15.37
N THR A 89 7.50 11.34 -14.60
CA THR A 89 8.96 11.32 -14.72
C THR A 89 9.61 11.02 -13.39
N PRO A 90 9.57 9.76 -12.92
CA PRO A 90 10.12 9.38 -11.63
C PRO A 90 11.63 9.59 -11.57
N GLY A 91 12.15 9.72 -10.35
CA GLY A 91 13.58 9.81 -10.10
C GLY A 91 14.33 8.53 -10.48
N THR A 92 15.65 8.61 -10.53
CA THR A 92 16.52 7.49 -10.95
C THR A 92 16.89 6.54 -9.83
N VAL A 93 16.60 6.89 -8.58
CA VAL A 93 16.94 6.07 -7.40
C VAL A 93 15.86 5.01 -7.15
N THR A 94 16.30 3.79 -6.86
CA THR A 94 15.39 2.69 -6.54
C THR A 94 15.42 2.29 -5.06
N SER A 95 16.57 2.40 -4.41
CA SER A 95 16.72 2.07 -2.98
C SER A 95 17.92 2.79 -2.38
N TYR A 96 17.81 3.16 -1.12
CA TYR A 96 18.88 3.75 -0.32
C TYR A 96 18.59 3.63 1.17
N LYS A 97 19.58 3.99 2.01
CA LYS A 97 19.40 4.02 3.46
C LYS A 97 19.07 5.43 3.91
N VAL A 98 18.12 5.52 4.83
CA VAL A 98 17.66 6.80 5.38
C VAL A 98 17.71 6.81 6.90
N THR A 99 17.93 8.00 7.43
CA THR A 99 17.83 8.32 8.83
C THR A 99 16.83 9.46 9.00
N GLY A 100 15.90 9.33 9.93
CA GLY A 100 14.92 10.35 10.23
C GLY A 100 14.61 10.39 11.71
N THR A 101 14.37 11.58 12.25
CA THR A 101 13.95 11.77 13.64
C THR A 101 12.44 11.79 13.74
N LYS A 102 11.91 11.31 14.86
CA LYS A 102 10.48 11.40 15.15
C LYS A 102 9.97 12.83 15.00
N ASP A 103 8.76 12.97 14.46
CA ASP A 103 8.05 14.23 14.20
C ASP A 103 8.70 15.16 13.16
N ALA A 104 9.83 14.77 12.55
CA ALA A 104 10.41 15.48 11.43
C ALA A 104 9.67 15.15 10.12
N THR A 105 9.78 16.06 9.14
CA THR A 105 9.23 15.92 7.78
C THR A 105 10.33 15.73 6.74
N GLU A 106 11.51 15.29 7.17
CA GLU A 106 12.66 15.09 6.31
C GLU A 106 13.47 13.85 6.70
N PHE A 107 14.04 13.20 5.69
CA PHE A 107 14.96 12.09 5.84
C PHE A 107 16.35 12.49 5.34
N THR A 108 17.38 12.14 6.09
CA THR A 108 18.76 12.20 5.62
C THR A 108 19.10 10.90 4.91
N VAL A 109 19.52 10.98 3.67
CA VAL A 109 19.95 9.84 2.84
C VAL A 109 21.43 9.59 3.04
N SER A 110 21.80 8.33 3.26
CA SER A 110 23.20 7.90 3.44
C SER A 110 23.37 6.49 2.89
N ASP A 111 23.54 6.34 1.59
CA ASP A 111 23.69 5.01 1.00
C ASP A 111 25.13 4.64 0.63
N GLY A 112 26.06 5.59 0.76
CA GLY A 112 27.47 5.37 0.43
C GLY A 112 27.77 5.18 -1.07
N LYS A 113 26.79 5.32 -1.95
CA LYS A 113 26.99 5.25 -3.40
C LYS A 113 27.51 6.58 -3.93
N THR A 114 28.50 6.51 -4.82
CA THR A 114 29.16 7.69 -5.39
C THR A 114 28.42 8.28 -6.58
N ALA A 115 27.43 7.59 -7.14
CA ALA A 115 26.67 8.06 -8.29
C ALA A 115 25.68 9.16 -7.93
N THR A 116 25.60 10.18 -8.76
CA THR A 116 24.54 11.18 -8.67
C THR A 116 23.20 10.55 -9.02
N ALA A 117 22.25 10.70 -8.13
CA ALA A 117 20.90 10.16 -8.30
C ALA A 117 19.87 11.25 -8.05
N THR A 118 18.72 11.16 -8.69
CA THR A 118 17.64 12.15 -8.54
C THR A 118 16.41 11.51 -7.95
N ILE A 119 15.76 12.23 -7.05
CA ILE A 119 14.44 11.95 -6.52
C ILE A 119 13.56 13.13 -6.91
N LYS A 120 12.41 12.88 -7.46
CA LYS A 120 11.51 13.90 -7.96
C LYS A 120 10.37 14.15 -7.00
N LYS A 121 9.87 15.38 -7.01
CA LYS A 121 8.62 15.71 -6.33
C LYS A 121 7.51 14.80 -6.82
N GLY A 122 6.73 14.23 -5.89
CA GLY A 122 5.67 13.28 -6.18
C GLY A 122 6.11 11.81 -6.19
N ASP A 123 7.41 11.53 -6.12
CA ASP A 123 7.88 10.16 -5.94
C ASP A 123 7.39 9.61 -4.59
N GLN A 124 6.99 8.34 -4.59
CA GLN A 124 6.56 7.65 -3.38
C GLN A 124 7.72 6.87 -2.78
N LEU A 125 7.89 7.03 -1.48
CA LEU A 125 8.97 6.46 -0.69
C LEU A 125 8.40 5.56 0.41
N ILE A 126 8.85 4.32 0.49
CA ILE A 126 8.49 3.39 1.57
C ILE A 126 9.65 3.29 2.55
N VAL A 127 9.40 3.68 3.81
CA VAL A 127 10.37 3.59 4.91
C VAL A 127 9.71 2.93 6.11
N GLY A 128 10.27 1.83 6.60
CA GLY A 128 9.75 1.14 7.79
C GLY A 128 8.30 0.66 7.68
N GLY A 129 7.79 0.47 6.46
CA GLY A 129 6.39 0.09 6.20
C GLY A 129 5.41 1.26 6.06
N TYR A 130 5.87 2.49 6.20
CA TYR A 130 5.08 3.70 5.95
C TYR A 130 5.36 4.24 4.55
N LEU A 131 4.32 4.76 3.90
CA LEU A 131 4.39 5.38 2.59
C LEU A 131 4.44 6.91 2.75
N TYR A 132 5.44 7.53 2.13
CA TYR A 132 5.64 8.98 2.12
C TYR A 132 5.67 9.49 0.69
N THR A 133 5.23 10.73 0.47
CA THR A 133 5.34 11.41 -0.82
C THR A 133 6.42 12.49 -0.74
N VAL A 134 7.31 12.51 -1.71
CA VAL A 134 8.37 13.51 -1.79
C VAL A 134 7.79 14.85 -2.22
N THR A 135 8.13 15.92 -1.49
CA THR A 135 7.55 17.25 -1.70
C THR A 135 8.40 18.17 -2.59
N GLU A 136 9.70 17.89 -2.72
CA GLU A 136 10.66 18.71 -3.50
C GLU A 136 11.60 17.82 -4.31
N ASP A 137 12.08 18.33 -5.45
CA ASP A 137 13.11 17.66 -6.23
C ASP A 137 14.45 17.68 -5.49
N VAL A 138 15.09 16.52 -5.39
CA VAL A 138 16.38 16.37 -4.72
C VAL A 138 17.37 15.67 -5.64
N THR A 139 18.58 16.21 -5.73
CA THR A 139 19.72 15.56 -6.37
C THR A 139 20.67 15.10 -5.27
N LEU A 140 20.85 13.80 -5.16
CA LEU A 140 21.76 13.20 -4.21
C LEU A 140 23.18 13.22 -4.80
N ALA A 141 24.05 14.02 -4.21
CA ALA A 141 25.46 14.09 -4.60
C ALA A 141 26.30 13.21 -3.68
N SER A 142 27.17 12.39 -4.25
CA SER A 142 28.03 11.47 -3.48
C SER A 142 27.27 10.56 -2.51
N GLY A 143 26.03 10.17 -2.88
CA GLY A 143 25.20 9.26 -2.08
C GLY A 143 24.58 9.87 -0.82
N GLY A 144 24.60 11.20 -0.68
CA GLY A 144 24.00 11.88 0.47
C GLY A 144 23.09 13.05 0.07
N GLY A 145 22.11 13.35 0.90
CA GLY A 145 21.18 14.46 0.71
C GLY A 145 20.02 14.39 1.70
N THR A 146 19.19 15.43 1.70
CA THR A 146 17.99 15.50 2.52
C THR A 146 16.77 15.43 1.62
N VAL A 147 15.83 14.55 1.94
CA VAL A 147 14.57 14.35 1.22
C VAL A 147 13.43 14.80 2.11
N LYS A 148 12.66 15.78 1.65
CA LYS A 148 11.47 16.25 2.36
C LYS A 148 10.24 15.45 1.94
N VAL A 149 9.40 15.15 2.93
CA VAL A 149 8.19 14.32 2.77
C VAL A 149 6.96 15.03 3.29
N ASP A 150 5.80 14.55 2.86
CA ASP A 150 4.48 15.13 3.15
C ASP A 150 3.96 14.87 4.57
N GLN A 151 4.51 13.87 5.26
CA GLN A 151 4.03 13.41 6.57
C GLN A 151 5.15 13.41 7.61
N ASN A 152 4.77 13.58 8.87
CA ASN A 152 5.68 13.47 9.99
C ASN A 152 6.12 12.00 10.19
N ILE A 153 7.38 11.82 10.53
CA ILE A 153 7.95 10.51 10.84
C ILE A 153 7.42 10.06 12.22
N PRO A 154 6.72 8.92 12.31
CA PRO A 154 6.10 8.48 13.56
C PRO A 154 7.11 8.00 14.61
N GLU A 155 8.25 7.47 14.16
CA GLU A 155 9.32 6.93 15.02
C GLU A 155 10.67 7.27 14.44
N THR A 156 11.66 7.47 15.33
CA THR A 156 13.05 7.69 14.89
C THR A 156 13.60 6.45 14.19
N VAL A 157 14.05 6.62 12.96
CA VAL A 157 14.66 5.55 12.14
C VAL A 157 16.15 5.87 11.91
N THR A 158 17.00 4.85 12.02
CA THR A 158 18.44 5.00 11.83
C THR A 158 18.92 3.97 10.81
N SER A 159 19.43 4.44 9.69
CA SER A 159 19.99 3.59 8.62
C SER A 159 19.04 2.48 8.15
N VAL A 160 17.75 2.81 8.01
CA VAL A 160 16.71 1.90 7.52
C VAL A 160 16.68 1.94 6.00
N ASP A 161 16.40 0.78 5.38
CA ASP A 161 16.23 0.71 3.94
C ASP A 161 14.96 1.44 3.50
N ALA A 162 15.13 2.36 2.55
CA ALA A 162 14.06 3.08 1.90
C ALA A 162 13.97 2.64 0.44
N PHE A 163 12.76 2.45 -0.04
CA PHE A 163 12.49 2.03 -1.42
C PHE A 163 11.61 3.07 -2.11
N ILE A 164 12.03 3.51 -3.29
CA ILE A 164 11.17 4.32 -4.15
C ILE A 164 10.28 3.38 -4.97
N VAL A 165 9.00 3.68 -4.97
CA VAL A 165 8.01 2.97 -5.78
C VAL A 165 8.16 3.41 -7.23
N ASN A 166 8.89 2.64 -8.04
CA ASN A 166 9.07 2.94 -9.47
C ASN A 166 8.00 2.30 -10.35
N LYS A 167 7.28 1.33 -9.80
CA LYS A 167 6.24 0.57 -10.47
C LYS A 167 5.01 0.52 -9.60
N ALA A 168 3.86 0.33 -10.25
CA ALA A 168 2.65 0.01 -9.55
C ALA A 168 2.74 -1.39 -8.93
N HIS A 169 2.56 -1.49 -7.63
CA HIS A 169 2.53 -2.76 -6.90
C HIS A 169 1.10 -3.19 -6.62
N ALA A 170 0.79 -4.40 -7.02
CA ALA A 170 -0.47 -5.06 -6.75
C ALA A 170 -0.22 -6.27 -5.83
N LEU A 171 -1.24 -6.69 -5.11
CA LEU A 171 -1.16 -7.81 -4.17
C LEU A 171 -2.13 -8.91 -4.58
N GLY A 172 -1.59 -10.08 -4.93
CA GLY A 172 -2.35 -11.32 -5.06
C GLY A 172 -2.23 -12.16 -3.79
N PHE A 173 -3.33 -12.59 -3.21
CA PHE A 173 -3.27 -13.38 -1.98
C PHE A 173 -4.45 -14.32 -1.80
N HIS A 174 -4.22 -15.35 -0.98
CA HIS A 174 -5.27 -16.18 -0.43
C HIS A 174 -5.65 -15.67 0.96
N ARG A 175 -6.92 -15.75 1.33
CA ARG A 175 -7.47 -15.28 2.62
C ARG A 175 -6.62 -15.65 3.84
N ASN A 176 -6.03 -16.84 3.88
CA ASN A 176 -5.21 -17.31 5.00
C ASN A 176 -3.77 -16.80 4.99
N GLY A 177 -3.38 -15.95 4.02
CA GLY A 177 -2.04 -15.36 3.96
C GLY A 177 -1.83 -14.21 4.95
N LEU A 178 -2.90 -13.46 5.25
CA LEU A 178 -2.88 -12.28 6.10
C LEU A 178 -3.89 -12.42 7.24
N ALA A 179 -3.53 -11.94 8.42
CA ALA A 179 -4.45 -11.77 9.53
C ALA A 179 -4.57 -10.31 9.93
N LEU A 180 -5.81 -9.85 10.04
CA LEU A 180 -6.18 -8.60 10.71
C LEU A 180 -6.87 -8.96 12.01
N VAL A 181 -6.32 -8.50 13.12
CA VAL A 181 -6.89 -8.70 14.45
C VAL A 181 -7.22 -7.35 15.05
N THR A 182 -8.41 -7.22 15.60
CA THR A 182 -8.88 -6.02 16.28
C THR A 182 -9.36 -6.40 17.68
N ARG A 183 -9.29 -5.45 18.59
CA ARG A 183 -9.82 -5.58 19.95
C ARG A 183 -10.48 -4.26 20.36
N ASN A 184 -11.63 -4.37 21.00
CA ASN A 184 -12.27 -3.22 21.61
C ASN A 184 -11.42 -2.68 22.77
N LEU A 185 -11.22 -1.38 22.79
CA LEU A 185 -10.57 -0.68 23.89
C LEU A 185 -11.50 -0.60 25.09
N GLU A 186 -10.96 -0.63 26.30
CA GLU A 186 -11.72 -0.37 27.50
C GLU A 186 -12.11 1.10 27.59
N LEU A 187 -13.27 1.38 28.19
CA LEU A 187 -13.71 2.75 28.42
C LEU A 187 -12.87 3.43 29.49
N PRO A 188 -12.53 4.73 29.37
CA PRO A 188 -11.77 5.45 30.36
C PRO A 188 -12.51 5.48 31.70
N MET A 189 -11.82 5.21 32.80
CA MET A 189 -12.37 5.31 34.14
C MET A 189 -12.83 6.74 34.43
N GLY A 190 -14.07 6.88 34.91
CA GLY A 190 -14.63 8.17 35.31
C GLY A 190 -15.18 9.03 34.16
N ASN A 191 -15.02 8.64 32.91
CA ASN A 191 -15.63 9.37 31.79
C ASN A 191 -16.94 8.73 31.38
N LYS A 192 -18.05 9.39 31.72
CA LYS A 192 -19.41 8.97 31.35
C LYS A 192 -19.76 9.22 29.88
N ASN A 193 -18.94 10.02 29.18
CA ASN A 193 -19.17 10.43 27.80
C ASN A 193 -18.26 9.64 26.84
N ALA A 194 -18.10 8.35 27.07
CA ALA A 194 -17.35 7.45 26.19
C ALA A 194 -18.20 6.23 25.84
N TYR A 195 -18.12 5.80 24.59
CA TYR A 195 -18.79 4.59 24.11
C TYR A 195 -17.95 3.86 23.07
N ILE A 196 -18.29 2.60 22.82
CA ILE A 196 -17.68 1.77 21.80
C ILE A 196 -18.72 1.55 20.70
N ALA A 197 -18.40 1.96 19.49
CA ALA A 197 -19.13 1.61 18.29
C ALA A 197 -18.41 0.46 17.59
N SER A 198 -19.11 -0.62 17.24
CA SER A 198 -18.52 -1.75 16.52
C SER A 198 -19.36 -2.11 15.30
N ALA A 199 -18.67 -2.32 14.17
CA ALA A 199 -19.26 -2.81 12.93
C ALA A 199 -18.25 -3.72 12.24
N ASP A 200 -18.70 -4.82 11.64
CA ASP A 200 -17.91 -5.76 10.85
C ASP A 200 -16.62 -6.27 11.55
N GLY A 201 -16.68 -6.42 12.88
CA GLY A 201 -15.53 -6.88 13.68
C GLY A 201 -14.51 -5.77 14.00
N LEU A 202 -14.74 -4.53 13.59
CA LEU A 202 -13.94 -3.37 13.95
C LEU A 202 -14.62 -2.62 15.09
N GLY A 203 -13.89 -2.35 16.17
CA GLY A 203 -14.37 -1.57 17.30
C GLY A 203 -13.63 -0.25 17.42
N VAL A 204 -14.39 0.84 17.45
CA VAL A 204 -13.86 2.19 17.65
C VAL A 204 -14.38 2.74 18.98
N ARG A 205 -13.47 3.16 19.85
CA ARG A 205 -13.80 3.87 21.07
C ARG A 205 -13.92 5.36 20.75
N VAL A 206 -15.04 5.93 21.11
CA VAL A 206 -15.31 7.38 20.99
C VAL A 206 -15.36 7.99 22.38
N VAL A 207 -14.56 9.03 22.60
CA VAL A 207 -14.46 9.72 23.87
C VAL A 207 -14.71 11.20 23.65
N PHE A 208 -15.70 11.76 24.39
CA PHE A 208 -15.97 13.19 24.43
C PHE A 208 -15.30 13.76 25.67
N SER A 209 -14.52 14.80 25.51
CA SER A 209 -13.83 15.50 26.58
C SER A 209 -13.79 17.00 26.30
N TYR A 210 -13.71 17.79 27.36
CA TYR A 210 -13.48 19.23 27.27
C TYR A 210 -12.01 19.53 27.54
N ASP A 211 -11.37 20.24 26.63
CA ASP A 211 -10.00 20.74 26.80
C ASP A 211 -10.04 22.10 27.47
N SER A 212 -9.65 22.16 28.74
CA SER A 212 -9.66 23.37 29.54
C SER A 212 -8.60 24.39 29.14
N ASP A 213 -7.50 23.93 28.54
CA ASP A 213 -6.37 24.77 28.17
C ASP A 213 -6.70 25.58 26.88
N HIS A 214 -7.32 24.92 25.93
CA HIS A 214 -7.72 25.53 24.66
C HIS A 214 -9.18 25.99 24.62
N LYS A 215 -9.98 25.77 25.70
CA LYS A 215 -11.41 26.14 25.81
C LYS A 215 -12.27 25.59 24.68
N GLN A 216 -12.07 24.32 24.32
CA GLN A 216 -12.78 23.65 23.22
C GLN A 216 -13.21 22.23 23.58
N ASP A 217 -14.28 21.77 22.92
CA ASP A 217 -14.69 20.37 23.00
C ASP A 217 -13.80 19.50 22.12
N LYS A 218 -13.35 18.37 22.67
CA LYS A 218 -12.48 17.40 22.00
C LYS A 218 -13.18 16.06 21.86
N ILE A 219 -13.23 15.55 20.63
CA ILE A 219 -13.70 14.21 20.34
C ILE A 219 -12.51 13.37 19.89
N SER A 220 -12.26 12.26 20.59
CA SER A 220 -11.20 11.32 20.25
C SER A 220 -11.78 10.02 19.71
N PHE A 221 -11.19 9.51 18.64
CA PHE A 221 -11.50 8.21 18.05
C PHE A 221 -10.27 7.32 18.21
N ASP A 222 -10.41 6.21 18.92
CA ASP A 222 -9.31 5.31 19.18
C ASP A 222 -9.66 3.90 18.70
N MET A 223 -8.72 3.23 18.03
CA MET A 223 -8.84 1.85 17.58
C MET A 223 -7.52 1.11 17.79
N ILE A 224 -7.61 -0.14 18.25
CA ILE A 224 -6.46 -1.06 18.28
C ILE A 224 -6.64 -2.11 17.20
N TYR A 225 -5.65 -2.24 16.35
CA TYR A 225 -5.57 -3.32 15.36
C TYR A 225 -4.15 -3.83 15.24
N GLY A 226 -4.03 -5.05 14.78
CA GLY A 226 -2.75 -5.66 14.43
C GLY A 226 -2.86 -6.38 13.10
N ILE A 227 -1.85 -6.25 12.25
CA ILE A 227 -1.76 -6.96 10.97
C ILE A 227 -0.53 -7.85 11.03
N LYS A 228 -0.68 -9.10 10.59
CA LYS A 228 0.42 -10.05 10.50
C LYS A 228 0.30 -10.92 9.28
N GLU A 229 1.44 -11.15 8.63
CA GLU A 229 1.57 -12.20 7.63
C GLU A 229 1.59 -13.56 8.34
N LEU A 230 0.65 -14.42 8.00
CA LEU A 230 0.55 -15.78 8.55
C LEU A 230 1.39 -16.75 7.71
N ASN A 231 1.29 -16.62 6.39
CA ASN A 231 2.03 -17.46 5.47
C ASN A 231 2.43 -16.66 4.23
N THR A 232 3.72 -16.39 4.09
CA THR A 232 4.30 -15.64 2.99
C THR A 232 4.18 -16.34 1.63
N ASP A 233 4.03 -17.67 1.61
CA ASP A 233 3.84 -18.43 0.37
C ASP A 233 2.46 -18.19 -0.26
N LEU A 234 1.48 -17.74 0.54
CA LEU A 234 0.14 -17.40 0.08
C LEU A 234 0.00 -15.93 -0.36
N LEU A 235 1.11 -15.21 -0.42
CA LEU A 235 1.19 -13.81 -0.82
C LEU A 235 2.05 -13.69 -2.09
N VAL A 236 1.57 -12.96 -3.07
CA VAL A 236 2.25 -12.70 -4.34
C VAL A 236 2.31 -11.19 -4.56
N ASP A 237 3.52 -10.64 -4.58
CA ASP A 237 3.77 -9.28 -5.04
C ASP A 237 3.72 -9.27 -6.57
N PHE A 238 2.86 -8.46 -7.13
CA PHE A 238 2.61 -8.36 -8.56
C PHE A 238 2.97 -6.95 -9.04
N ALA A 239 4.19 -6.80 -9.63
CA ALA A 239 4.76 -5.51 -10.04
C ALA A 239 5.52 -5.56 -11.37
#